data_84bddd7f36b9f04d071b572bc3a96c85
#
_entry.id   84bddd7f36b9f04d071b572bc3a96c85
#
_cell.length_a   1.000
_cell.length_b   1.000
_cell.length_c   1.000
_cell.angle_alpha   90.00
_cell.angle_beta   90.00
_cell.angle_gamma   90.00
#
_symmetry.space_group_name_H-M   'P 1'
#
loop_
_entity.id
_entity.type
_entity.pdbx_description
1 polymer ?
#
loop_
_entity_poly.entity_id
_entity_poly.type
_entity_poly.pdbx_seq_one_letter_code
_entity_poly.pdbx_strand_id
1 'polypeptide(L)'
;MRVLHAVTLHSPSHAFGGPVRVALNLAKGLRARGHEARLLALGEGFEEWPTSVEGVPAKLFPARRLLPLGFSGMTSPALLASAGRLVRDADVVHVHLARDLVTLPVALAALRAGKPLVLQTHGMVDPSEKLLAKVLDAVAVRRLLRGADAVLYLTPHEREGLDAVVGAPLANAVRLVNGTPAQEERPALSGPPRILYSARLQARKRPVDFVDAAPAVLAAHPEAHFVVAGPDEGELAAVRSRIAELGLTDRFTVPGPLSSGAVLAELRRAHVYVLPSVDEPFPMSVLEALSVGVPPVVTHSNGLARDIADSGAGHAVDPGPQGVASAVLALLDPAANAAASHAARKLAAESFSMDSVLDTLLPVYGAALRRQPRSAAPGGTSQR
;
A
#
# COMPACT_ATOMS: atom_id res chain seq x y z
N MET A 1 -1.93 20.74 12.86
CA MET A 1 -3.12 19.85 12.89
C MET A 1 -2.76 18.54 13.57
N ARG A 2 -3.68 17.96 14.33
CA ARG A 2 -3.58 16.61 14.90
C ARG A 2 -4.33 15.64 13.98
N VAL A 3 -3.59 14.80 13.27
CA VAL A 3 -4.16 13.84 12.32
C VAL A 3 -4.12 12.42 12.91
N LEU A 4 -5.27 11.73 12.93
CA LEU A 4 -5.38 10.34 13.33
C LEU A 4 -5.49 9.46 12.08
N HIS A 5 -4.44 8.69 11.78
CA HIS A 5 -4.50 7.65 10.77
C HIS A 5 -5.02 6.35 11.39
N ALA A 6 -6.09 5.79 10.85
CA ALA A 6 -6.64 4.51 11.31
C ALA A 6 -6.48 3.44 10.23
N VAL A 7 -5.83 2.33 10.59
CA VAL A 7 -5.64 1.13 9.75
C VAL A 7 -6.14 -0.12 10.50
N THR A 8 -6.35 -1.23 9.80
CA THR A 8 -6.91 -2.43 10.40
C THR A 8 -5.96 -3.10 11.40
N LEU A 9 -4.76 -3.48 10.95
CA LEU A 9 -3.85 -4.35 11.70
C LEU A 9 -2.39 -4.03 11.38
N HIS A 10 -1.56 -4.03 12.41
CA HIS A 10 -0.10 -3.98 12.31
C HIS A 10 0.53 -5.15 13.06
N SER A 11 1.58 -5.75 12.48
CA SER A 11 2.36 -6.83 13.09
C SER A 11 3.85 -6.62 12.84
N PRO A 12 4.76 -7.18 13.67
CA PRO A 12 6.20 -7.10 13.46
C PRO A 12 6.66 -7.65 12.12
N SER A 13 5.94 -8.66 11.58
CA SER A 13 6.24 -9.28 10.29
C SER A 13 5.86 -8.42 9.07
N HIS A 14 5.17 -7.29 9.28
CA HIS A 14 4.63 -6.43 8.22
C HIS A 14 3.73 -7.17 7.20
N ALA A 15 3.17 -8.32 7.56
CA ALA A 15 2.39 -9.20 6.68
C ALA A 15 1.18 -8.51 6.02
N PHE A 16 0.64 -7.44 6.63
CA PHE A 16 -0.52 -6.69 6.13
C PHE A 16 -0.15 -5.29 5.63
N GLY A 17 0.99 -5.16 4.97
CA GLY A 17 1.83 -3.98 4.84
C GLY A 17 1.33 -2.80 3.98
N GLY A 18 0.50 -2.97 2.94
CA GLY A 18 0.18 -1.89 1.99
C GLY A 18 -0.42 -0.63 2.65
N PRO A 19 -1.64 -0.68 3.21
CA PRO A 19 -2.27 0.47 3.85
C PRO A 19 -1.50 1.00 5.07
N VAL A 20 -0.88 0.11 5.85
CA VAL A 20 -0.04 0.49 7.01
C VAL A 20 1.19 1.28 6.54
N ARG A 21 1.85 0.82 5.48
CA ARG A 21 3.01 1.52 4.89
C ARG A 21 2.62 2.92 4.41
N VAL A 22 1.49 3.03 3.70
CA VAL A 22 0.98 4.34 3.25
C VAL A 22 0.67 5.24 4.45
N ALA A 23 -0.03 4.74 5.47
CA ALA A 23 -0.34 5.51 6.68
C ALA A 23 0.93 6.01 7.39
N LEU A 24 1.95 5.15 7.52
CA LEU A 24 3.23 5.53 8.14
C LEU A 24 3.99 6.56 7.30
N ASN A 25 4.05 6.40 5.98
CA ASN A 25 4.69 7.37 5.09
C ASN A 25 4.01 8.74 5.18
N LEU A 26 2.67 8.78 5.10
CA LEU A 26 1.89 10.01 5.26
C LEU A 26 2.11 10.64 6.64
N ALA A 27 2.06 9.84 7.71
CA ALA A 27 2.27 10.34 9.06
C ALA A 27 3.68 10.91 9.28
N LYS A 28 4.72 10.25 8.76
CA LYS A 28 6.10 10.76 8.79
C LYS A 28 6.23 12.07 8.03
N GLY A 29 5.70 12.14 6.82
CA GLY A 29 5.73 13.34 6.00
C GLY A 29 4.96 14.51 6.62
N LEU A 30 3.77 14.27 7.20
CA LEU A 30 3.02 15.26 7.95
C LEU A 30 3.81 15.80 9.15
N ARG A 31 4.47 14.91 9.90
CA ARG A 31 5.30 15.29 11.05
C ARG A 31 6.52 16.12 10.62
N ALA A 32 7.16 15.79 9.52
CA ALA A 32 8.25 16.57 8.94
C ALA A 32 7.81 18.00 8.55
N ARG A 33 6.51 18.18 8.21
CA ARG A 33 5.90 19.50 7.93
C ARG A 33 5.28 20.19 9.16
N GLY A 34 5.63 19.74 10.38
CA GLY A 34 5.22 20.37 11.64
C GLY A 34 3.80 20.05 12.09
N HIS A 35 3.17 18.97 11.56
CA HIS A 35 1.88 18.49 12.04
C HIS A 35 2.06 17.35 13.05
N GLU A 36 1.08 17.15 13.91
CA GLU A 36 1.01 15.97 14.76
C GLU A 36 0.25 14.87 13.99
N ALA A 37 0.90 13.74 13.77
CA ALA A 37 0.26 12.57 13.18
C ALA A 37 0.53 11.33 14.03
N ARG A 38 -0.50 10.50 14.22
CA ARG A 38 -0.46 9.27 15.00
C ARG A 38 -1.21 8.14 14.31
N LEU A 39 -0.79 6.92 14.58
CA LEU A 39 -1.37 5.70 14.04
C LEU A 39 -2.32 5.05 15.06
N LEU A 40 -3.46 4.58 14.60
CA LEU A 40 -4.40 3.73 15.32
C LEU A 40 -4.57 2.42 14.56
N ALA A 41 -4.32 1.28 15.23
CA ALA A 41 -4.49 -0.04 14.63
C ALA A 41 -4.77 -1.12 15.68
N LEU A 42 -5.17 -2.30 15.22
CA LEU A 42 -4.93 -3.53 15.99
C LEU A 42 -3.44 -3.87 15.93
N GLY A 43 -2.97 -4.59 16.96
CA GLY A 43 -1.64 -5.18 17.01
C GLY A 43 -1.75 -6.70 17.20
N GLU A 44 -0.87 -7.46 16.54
CA GLU A 44 -0.75 -8.90 16.69
C GLU A 44 0.72 -9.31 16.67
N GLY A 45 1.12 -10.27 17.51
CA GLY A 45 2.47 -10.83 17.50
C GLY A 45 3.55 -9.95 18.16
N PHE A 46 3.17 -9.01 19.02
CA PHE A 46 4.10 -8.21 19.80
C PHE A 46 4.35 -8.85 21.18
N GLU A 47 5.60 -9.05 21.53
CA GLU A 47 6.02 -9.41 22.89
C GLU A 47 5.90 -8.19 23.81
N GLU A 48 6.42 -7.05 23.36
CA GLU A 48 6.26 -5.75 24.02
C GLU A 48 5.46 -4.80 23.14
N TRP A 49 4.47 -4.13 23.72
CA TRP A 49 3.56 -3.24 22.99
C TRP A 49 4.26 -1.91 22.66
N PRO A 50 4.55 -1.63 21.40
CA PRO A 50 5.22 -0.40 21.05
C PRO A 50 4.28 0.81 21.20
N THR A 51 4.82 1.91 21.70
CA THR A 51 4.14 3.23 21.71
C THR A 51 4.37 4.03 20.44
N SER A 52 5.25 3.54 19.58
CA SER A 52 5.52 4.10 18.25
C SER A 52 5.85 3.00 17.26
N VAL A 53 5.54 3.24 15.97
CA VAL A 53 5.89 2.38 14.85
C VAL A 53 6.74 3.20 13.88
N GLU A 54 7.97 2.78 13.66
CA GLU A 54 8.93 3.50 12.80
C GLU A 54 9.02 5.02 13.10
N GLY A 55 9.00 5.41 14.38
CA GLY A 55 9.07 6.81 14.84
C GLY A 55 7.72 7.57 14.79
N VAL A 56 6.65 6.97 14.32
CA VAL A 56 5.28 7.53 14.38
C VAL A 56 4.61 7.08 15.67
N PRO A 57 4.14 7.99 16.54
CA PRO A 57 3.36 7.63 17.72
C PRO A 57 2.17 6.74 17.33
N ALA A 58 2.02 5.61 18.01
CA ALA A 58 1.01 4.63 17.68
C ALA A 58 0.20 4.22 18.91
N LYS A 59 -1.10 4.02 18.71
CA LYS A 59 -1.98 3.38 19.66
C LYS A 59 -2.43 2.05 19.10
N LEU A 60 -1.81 0.97 19.57
CA LEU A 60 -2.14 -0.38 19.16
C LEU A 60 -3.03 -1.04 20.20
N PHE A 61 -3.99 -1.83 19.73
CA PHE A 61 -4.91 -2.59 20.57
C PHE A 61 -4.80 -4.08 20.26
N PRO A 62 -4.84 -4.98 21.28
CA PRO A 62 -4.78 -6.41 21.06
C PRO A 62 -5.84 -6.89 20.07
N ALA A 63 -5.40 -7.55 18.99
CA ALA A 63 -6.28 -8.14 18.02
C ALA A 63 -7.00 -9.37 18.59
N ARG A 64 -8.31 -9.45 18.39
CA ARG A 64 -9.12 -10.63 18.69
C ARG A 64 -9.89 -11.04 17.45
N ARG A 65 -9.79 -12.30 17.08
CA ARG A 65 -10.56 -12.84 15.96
C ARG A 65 -12.00 -13.10 16.42
N LEU A 66 -12.94 -12.31 15.90
CA LEU A 66 -14.37 -12.46 16.17
C LEU A 66 -15.07 -13.34 15.14
N LEU A 67 -14.65 -13.24 13.87
CA LEU A 67 -15.21 -13.98 12.73
C LEU A 67 -14.11 -14.66 11.92
N PRO A 68 -14.37 -15.80 11.27
CA PRO A 68 -13.38 -16.51 10.44
C PRO A 68 -13.22 -15.86 9.05
N LEU A 69 -12.97 -14.55 9.01
CA LEU A 69 -12.88 -13.73 7.80
C LEU A 69 -11.47 -13.14 7.61
N GLY A 70 -10.43 -13.88 8.03
CA GLY A 70 -9.08 -13.36 8.00
C GLY A 70 -8.92 -12.08 8.84
N PHE A 71 -8.20 -11.09 8.34
CA PHE A 71 -8.00 -9.82 9.04
C PHE A 71 -9.30 -8.99 9.16
N SER A 72 -10.24 -9.12 8.22
CA SER A 72 -11.53 -8.40 8.28
C SER A 72 -12.42 -8.84 9.44
N GLY A 73 -12.23 -10.05 9.95
CA GLY A 73 -12.95 -10.60 11.10
C GLY A 73 -12.31 -10.26 12.45
N MET A 74 -11.23 -9.48 12.48
CA MET A 74 -10.53 -9.10 13.70
C MET A 74 -11.05 -7.78 14.26
N THR A 75 -11.05 -7.66 15.58
CA THR A 75 -11.47 -6.46 16.30
C THR A 75 -10.80 -6.37 17.66
N SER A 76 -11.06 -5.31 18.41
CA SER A 76 -10.70 -5.15 19.82
C SER A 76 -11.81 -4.41 20.57
N PRO A 77 -12.42 -4.99 21.60
CA PRO A 77 -13.40 -4.28 22.43
C PRO A 77 -12.85 -2.99 23.02
N ALA A 78 -11.58 -2.99 23.42
CA ALA A 78 -10.90 -1.80 23.95
C ALA A 78 -10.74 -0.69 22.89
N LEU A 79 -10.47 -1.06 21.64
CA LEU A 79 -10.45 -0.10 20.53
C LEU A 79 -11.85 0.49 20.31
N LEU A 80 -12.87 -0.34 20.22
CA LEU A 80 -14.25 0.10 20.01
C LEU A 80 -14.73 1.05 21.11
N ALA A 81 -14.47 0.70 22.39
CA ALA A 81 -14.79 1.56 23.54
C ALA A 81 -14.02 2.89 23.53
N SER A 82 -12.81 2.92 22.98
CA SER A 82 -11.94 4.10 22.95
C SER A 82 -12.13 4.96 21.70
N ALA A 83 -12.71 4.42 20.62
CA ALA A 83 -12.79 5.06 19.29
C ALA A 83 -13.37 6.48 19.35
N GLY A 84 -14.49 6.67 20.05
CA GLY A 84 -15.13 7.98 20.18
C GLY A 84 -14.25 9.03 20.85
N ARG A 85 -13.44 8.66 21.87
CA ARG A 85 -12.49 9.58 22.52
C ARG A 85 -11.33 9.89 21.58
N LEU A 86 -10.70 8.85 20.99
CA LEU A 86 -9.54 9.01 20.10
C LEU A 86 -9.87 9.88 18.89
N VAL A 87 -11.07 9.73 18.35
CA VAL A 87 -11.57 10.54 17.24
C VAL A 87 -11.79 12.00 17.67
N ARG A 88 -12.40 12.25 18.85
CA ARG A 88 -12.60 13.63 19.36
C ARG A 88 -11.29 14.38 19.60
N ASP A 89 -10.22 13.69 19.98
CA ASP A 89 -8.90 14.26 20.22
C ASP A 89 -8.15 14.65 18.92
N ALA A 90 -8.63 14.23 17.75
CA ALA A 90 -8.05 14.58 16.46
C ALA A 90 -8.74 15.82 15.84
N ASP A 91 -8.00 16.57 15.03
CA ASP A 91 -8.53 17.63 14.20
C ASP A 91 -9.03 17.06 12.87
N VAL A 92 -8.33 16.04 12.31
CA VAL A 92 -8.71 15.29 11.12
C VAL A 92 -8.57 13.79 11.40
N VAL A 93 -9.55 13.00 10.98
CA VAL A 93 -9.51 11.54 11.03
C VAL A 93 -9.34 11.01 9.60
N HIS A 94 -8.20 10.41 9.32
CA HIS A 94 -7.89 9.76 8.04
C HIS A 94 -7.98 8.24 8.22
N VAL A 95 -8.99 7.64 7.63
CA VAL A 95 -9.23 6.20 7.75
C VAL A 95 -8.84 5.49 6.46
N HIS A 96 -7.92 4.53 6.56
CA HIS A 96 -7.56 3.61 5.48
C HIS A 96 -8.61 2.50 5.43
N LEU A 97 -9.69 2.79 4.71
CA LEU A 97 -10.97 2.09 4.81
C LEU A 97 -10.95 0.71 4.15
N ALA A 98 -11.33 -0.30 4.91
CA ALA A 98 -11.66 -1.64 4.42
C ALA A 98 -13.02 -2.09 4.98
N ARG A 99 -13.56 -3.19 4.45
CA ARG A 99 -14.76 -3.83 5.01
C ARG A 99 -14.39 -4.67 6.23
N ASP A 100 -14.02 -4.02 7.33
CA ASP A 100 -13.55 -4.69 8.56
C ASP A 100 -14.17 -4.11 9.83
N LEU A 101 -13.93 -4.79 10.95
CA LEU A 101 -14.48 -4.45 12.26
C LEU A 101 -13.61 -3.44 13.05
N VAL A 102 -12.72 -2.73 12.39
CA VAL A 102 -11.84 -1.68 12.94
C VAL A 102 -12.07 -0.35 12.25
N THR A 103 -11.81 -0.31 10.94
CA THR A 103 -11.85 0.92 10.16
C THR A 103 -13.28 1.43 9.99
N LEU A 104 -14.26 0.54 9.77
CA LEU A 104 -15.67 0.94 9.71
C LEU A 104 -16.19 1.57 11.01
N PRO A 105 -16.01 0.97 12.21
CA PRO A 105 -16.42 1.59 13.47
C PRO A 105 -15.72 2.91 13.76
N VAL A 106 -14.42 3.04 13.48
CA VAL A 106 -13.68 4.30 13.68
C VAL A 106 -14.21 5.39 12.75
N ALA A 107 -14.43 5.10 11.47
CA ALA A 107 -14.99 6.04 10.52
C ALA A 107 -16.42 6.46 10.90
N LEU A 108 -17.26 5.51 11.35
CA LEU A 108 -18.61 5.83 11.85
C LEU A 108 -18.58 6.70 13.11
N ALA A 109 -17.61 6.47 14.02
CA ALA A 109 -17.42 7.30 15.20
C ALA A 109 -17.01 8.74 14.80
N ALA A 110 -16.13 8.91 13.80
CA ALA A 110 -15.74 10.20 13.27
C ALA A 110 -16.94 10.94 12.65
N LEU A 111 -17.69 10.24 11.80
CA LEU A 111 -18.88 10.81 11.15
C LEU A 111 -19.95 11.24 12.17
N ARG A 112 -20.22 10.40 13.22
CA ARG A 112 -21.17 10.74 14.29
C ARG A 112 -20.70 11.90 15.16
N ALA A 113 -19.38 12.01 15.37
CA ALA A 113 -18.79 13.10 16.14
C ALA A 113 -18.65 14.43 15.35
N GLY A 114 -19.07 14.45 14.08
CA GLY A 114 -18.92 15.61 13.19
C GLY A 114 -17.45 15.99 12.94
N LYS A 115 -16.52 15.03 13.04
CA LYS A 115 -15.09 15.28 12.79
C LYS A 115 -14.77 15.26 11.30
N PRO A 116 -13.87 16.12 10.82
CA PRO A 116 -13.33 16.02 9.48
C PRO A 116 -12.86 14.60 9.18
N LEU A 117 -13.53 13.95 8.22
CA LEU A 117 -13.32 12.55 7.88
C LEU A 117 -12.81 12.42 6.44
N VAL A 118 -11.62 11.90 6.29
CA VAL A 118 -11.02 11.56 5.01
C VAL A 118 -10.89 10.04 4.93
N LEU A 119 -11.36 9.45 3.84
CA LEU A 119 -11.30 8.00 3.60
C LEU A 119 -10.33 7.72 2.47
N GLN A 120 -9.50 6.67 2.61
CA GLN A 120 -8.64 6.14 1.55
C GLN A 120 -8.85 4.63 1.47
N THR A 121 -9.25 4.12 0.31
CA THR A 121 -9.74 2.74 0.18
C THR A 121 -8.72 1.74 -0.34
N HIS A 122 -7.66 2.20 -0.99
CA HIS A 122 -6.54 1.35 -1.50
C HIS A 122 -7.00 0.16 -2.37
N GLY A 123 -8.12 0.30 -3.08
CA GLY A 123 -8.69 -0.80 -3.85
C GLY A 123 -9.35 -1.91 -2.99
N MET A 124 -9.59 -1.65 -1.69
CA MET A 124 -10.23 -2.63 -0.79
C MET A 124 -11.75 -2.52 -0.74
N VAL A 125 -12.32 -1.52 -1.41
CA VAL A 125 -13.77 -1.26 -1.49
C VAL A 125 -14.17 -1.21 -2.96
N ASP A 126 -14.44 -2.36 -3.52
CA ASP A 126 -14.86 -2.62 -4.89
C ASP A 126 -16.24 -3.32 -4.91
N PRO A 127 -16.96 -3.36 -6.04
CA PRO A 127 -18.16 -4.15 -6.18
C PRO A 127 -17.91 -5.62 -5.84
N SER A 128 -18.79 -6.21 -5.04
CA SER A 128 -18.63 -7.60 -4.59
C SER A 128 -19.94 -8.36 -4.59
N GLU A 129 -19.91 -9.60 -5.09
CA GLU A 129 -21.06 -10.52 -5.05
C GLU A 129 -21.26 -11.20 -3.69
N LYS A 130 -20.27 -11.09 -2.78
CA LYS A 130 -20.35 -11.70 -1.44
C LYS A 130 -21.44 -11.02 -0.61
N LEU A 131 -22.37 -11.81 -0.08
CA LEU A 131 -23.51 -11.30 0.72
C LEU A 131 -23.07 -10.39 1.88
N LEU A 132 -22.02 -10.79 2.60
CA LEU A 132 -21.50 -9.98 3.71
C LEU A 132 -21.00 -8.60 3.25
N ALA A 133 -20.31 -8.54 2.11
CA ALA A 133 -19.87 -7.26 1.54
C ALA A 133 -21.06 -6.37 1.20
N LYS A 134 -22.09 -6.94 0.54
CA LYS A 134 -23.33 -6.21 0.22
C LYS A 134 -24.03 -5.68 1.46
N VAL A 135 -24.08 -6.46 2.56
CA VAL A 135 -24.65 -6.03 3.84
C VAL A 135 -23.82 -4.88 4.45
N LEU A 136 -22.50 -5.02 4.53
CA LEU A 136 -21.62 -3.97 5.05
C LEU A 136 -21.71 -2.69 4.21
N ASP A 137 -21.82 -2.83 2.90
CA ASP A 137 -22.00 -1.69 2.00
C ASP A 137 -23.32 -0.95 2.28
N ALA A 138 -24.41 -1.70 2.44
CA ALA A 138 -25.72 -1.11 2.73
C ALA A 138 -25.78 -0.44 4.10
N VAL A 139 -25.18 -1.04 5.14
CA VAL A 139 -25.28 -0.58 6.53
C VAL A 139 -24.29 0.55 6.85
N ALA A 140 -23.06 0.48 6.29
CA ALA A 140 -21.98 1.36 6.70
C ALA A 140 -21.26 2.04 5.53
N VAL A 141 -20.72 1.27 4.56
CA VAL A 141 -19.77 1.79 3.57
C VAL A 141 -20.36 2.91 2.73
N ARG A 142 -21.56 2.73 2.17
CA ARG A 142 -22.25 3.76 1.34
C ARG A 142 -22.48 5.06 2.12
N ARG A 143 -22.88 4.94 3.40
CA ARG A 143 -23.07 6.08 4.28
C ARG A 143 -21.75 6.81 4.53
N LEU A 144 -20.67 6.07 4.78
CA LEU A 144 -19.34 6.63 5.02
C LEU A 144 -18.79 7.32 3.77
N LEU A 145 -18.86 6.67 2.60
CA LEU A 145 -18.38 7.24 1.34
C LEU A 145 -19.10 8.54 0.97
N ARG A 146 -20.43 8.60 1.18
CA ARG A 146 -21.22 9.83 0.91
C ARG A 146 -21.02 10.90 1.97
N GLY A 147 -20.81 10.52 3.23
CA GLY A 147 -20.74 11.44 4.37
C GLY A 147 -19.33 11.91 4.72
N ALA A 148 -18.28 11.35 4.14
CA ALA A 148 -16.92 11.82 4.33
C ALA A 148 -16.68 13.17 3.65
N ASP A 149 -15.76 13.97 4.18
CA ASP A 149 -15.35 15.24 3.56
C ASP A 149 -14.56 15.00 2.26
N ALA A 150 -13.80 13.91 2.21
CA ALA A 150 -13.14 13.44 0.99
C ALA A 150 -12.99 11.92 0.98
N VAL A 151 -13.08 11.34 -0.22
CA VAL A 151 -12.76 9.93 -0.50
C VAL A 151 -11.59 9.89 -1.47
N LEU A 152 -10.45 9.41 -1.00
CA LEU A 152 -9.22 9.36 -1.77
C LEU A 152 -9.17 8.05 -2.56
N TYR A 153 -8.88 8.13 -3.85
CA TYR A 153 -8.71 6.99 -4.74
C TYR A 153 -7.37 7.07 -5.49
N LEU A 154 -6.81 5.92 -5.84
CA LEU A 154 -5.50 5.78 -6.49
C LEU A 154 -5.61 5.84 -8.01
N THR A 155 -6.56 5.07 -8.58
CA THR A 155 -6.68 4.85 -10.01
C THR A 155 -8.09 5.15 -10.51
N PRO A 156 -8.28 5.46 -11.81
CA PRO A 156 -9.62 5.58 -12.42
C PRO A 156 -10.49 4.36 -12.18
N HIS A 157 -9.92 3.14 -12.27
CA HIS A 157 -10.65 1.90 -12.02
C HIS A 157 -11.18 1.82 -10.57
N GLU A 158 -10.37 2.19 -9.58
CA GLU A 158 -10.84 2.27 -8.18
C GLU A 158 -11.98 3.28 -8.03
N ARG A 159 -11.89 4.42 -8.72
CA ARG A 159 -12.95 5.44 -8.73
C ARG A 159 -14.27 4.87 -9.26
N GLU A 160 -14.25 4.18 -10.39
CA GLU A 160 -15.42 3.51 -10.98
C GLU A 160 -16.01 2.48 -10.01
N GLY A 161 -15.15 1.68 -9.36
CA GLY A 161 -15.57 0.72 -8.34
C GLY A 161 -16.29 1.39 -7.16
N LEU A 162 -15.77 2.50 -6.65
CA LEU A 162 -16.39 3.26 -5.57
C LEU A 162 -17.74 3.85 -5.97
N ASP A 163 -17.85 4.41 -7.18
CA ASP A 163 -19.09 4.93 -7.73
C ASP A 163 -20.15 3.81 -7.87
N ALA A 164 -19.73 2.63 -8.33
CA ALA A 164 -20.60 1.44 -8.44
C ALA A 164 -21.08 0.95 -7.06
N VAL A 165 -20.21 0.90 -6.04
CA VAL A 165 -20.59 0.55 -4.65
C VAL A 165 -21.62 1.53 -4.10
N VAL A 166 -21.47 2.81 -4.36
CA VAL A 166 -22.39 3.86 -3.91
C VAL A 166 -23.66 3.88 -4.75
N GLY A 167 -23.61 3.48 -6.02
CA GLY A 167 -24.70 3.55 -6.99
C GLY A 167 -24.87 4.94 -7.63
N ALA A 168 -23.91 5.83 -7.47
CA ALA A 168 -23.88 7.16 -8.09
C ALA A 168 -22.45 7.74 -8.04
N PRO A 169 -22.11 8.71 -8.91
CA PRO A 169 -20.83 9.39 -8.86
C PRO A 169 -20.59 10.08 -7.51
N LEU A 170 -19.43 9.83 -6.90
CA LEU A 170 -19.01 10.45 -5.64
C LEU A 170 -18.51 11.88 -5.90
N ALA A 171 -19.25 12.89 -5.44
CA ALA A 171 -18.86 14.29 -5.59
C ALA A 171 -17.63 14.71 -4.74
N ASN A 172 -17.34 13.96 -3.69
CA ASN A 172 -16.24 14.19 -2.73
C ASN A 172 -15.00 13.31 -3.00
N ALA A 173 -14.93 12.64 -4.16
CA ALA A 173 -13.79 11.83 -4.50
C ALA A 173 -12.63 12.68 -5.04
N VAL A 174 -11.41 12.40 -4.54
CA VAL A 174 -10.18 13.11 -4.89
C VAL A 174 -9.11 12.08 -5.25
N ARG A 175 -8.43 12.27 -6.38
CA ARG A 175 -7.30 11.40 -6.71
C ARG A 175 -6.11 11.74 -5.82
N LEU A 176 -5.58 10.72 -5.13
CA LEU A 176 -4.35 10.81 -4.38
C LEU A 176 -3.54 9.53 -4.57
N VAL A 177 -2.41 9.63 -5.22
CA VAL A 177 -1.47 8.51 -5.38
C VAL A 177 -0.74 8.22 -4.07
N ASN A 178 -0.24 7.00 -3.91
CA ASN A 178 0.63 6.70 -2.76
C ASN A 178 2.02 7.29 -3.00
N GLY A 179 2.63 7.81 -1.94
CA GLY A 179 3.97 8.36 -1.95
C GLY A 179 4.99 7.42 -1.32
N THR A 180 6.24 7.58 -1.74
CA THR A 180 7.40 6.96 -1.11
C THR A 180 8.39 8.04 -0.66
N PRO A 181 9.05 7.87 0.50
CA PRO A 181 10.15 8.73 0.89
C PRO A 181 11.27 8.70 -0.15
N ALA A 182 11.93 9.82 -0.36
CA ALA A 182 13.15 9.87 -1.16
C ALA A 182 14.17 8.86 -0.62
N GLN A 183 14.81 8.14 -1.51
CA GLN A 183 15.84 7.16 -1.19
C GLN A 183 17.18 7.61 -1.78
N GLU A 184 18.27 7.19 -1.14
CA GLU A 184 19.60 7.30 -1.74
C GLU A 184 19.65 6.47 -3.03
N GLU A 185 20.34 6.98 -4.02
CA GLU A 185 20.58 6.28 -5.27
C GLU A 185 21.33 4.96 -5.00
N ARG A 186 20.94 3.92 -5.73
CA ARG A 186 21.71 2.68 -5.67
C ARG A 186 23.12 2.91 -6.21
N PRO A 187 24.14 2.26 -5.65
CA PRO A 187 25.48 2.32 -6.20
C PRO A 187 25.52 1.76 -7.62
N ALA A 188 26.56 2.12 -8.37
CA ALA A 188 26.84 1.46 -9.65
C ALA A 188 26.93 -0.05 -9.45
N LEU A 189 26.13 -0.79 -10.21
CA LEU A 189 26.08 -2.24 -10.08
C LEU A 189 27.29 -2.86 -10.76
N SER A 190 27.88 -3.83 -10.10
CA SER A 190 29.00 -4.65 -10.61
C SER A 190 28.75 -6.12 -10.26
N GLY A 191 29.30 -7.03 -11.06
CA GLY A 191 29.14 -8.45 -10.86
C GLY A 191 27.90 -9.05 -11.54
N PRO A 192 27.50 -10.28 -11.16
CA PRO A 192 26.42 -11.01 -11.79
C PRO A 192 25.08 -10.28 -11.72
N PRO A 193 24.24 -10.35 -12.78
CA PRO A 193 22.90 -9.80 -12.74
C PRO A 193 22.06 -10.35 -11.57
N ARG A 194 21.43 -9.45 -10.81
CA ARG A 194 20.57 -9.81 -9.68
C ARG A 194 19.15 -9.36 -9.98
N ILE A 195 18.21 -10.30 -10.01
CA ILE A 195 16.80 -10.07 -10.30
C ILE A 195 15.99 -10.32 -9.02
N LEU A 196 15.19 -9.33 -8.60
CA LEU A 196 14.48 -9.35 -7.33
C LEU A 196 12.97 -9.43 -7.56
N TYR A 197 12.35 -10.41 -6.91
CA TYR A 197 10.92 -10.42 -6.60
C TYR A 197 10.76 -10.15 -5.10
N SER A 198 9.93 -9.19 -4.71
CA SER A 198 9.63 -8.91 -3.31
C SER A 198 8.14 -8.56 -3.14
N ALA A 199 7.37 -9.55 -2.72
CA ALA A 199 5.93 -9.42 -2.42
C ALA A 199 5.47 -10.62 -1.59
N ARG A 200 4.25 -10.57 -1.04
CA ARG A 200 3.60 -11.73 -0.42
C ARG A 200 3.49 -12.87 -1.43
N LEU A 201 3.85 -14.09 -1.03
CA LEU A 201 3.79 -15.27 -1.91
C LEU A 201 2.36 -15.81 -1.95
N GLN A 202 1.52 -15.21 -2.78
CA GLN A 202 0.13 -15.58 -3.01
C GLN A 202 -0.15 -15.68 -4.51
N ALA A 203 -1.15 -16.48 -4.90
CA ALA A 203 -1.46 -16.80 -6.31
C ALA A 203 -1.58 -15.54 -7.20
N ARG A 204 -2.25 -14.47 -6.75
CA ARG A 204 -2.40 -13.22 -7.49
C ARG A 204 -1.07 -12.51 -7.78
N LYS A 205 -0.05 -12.73 -6.96
CA LYS A 205 1.30 -12.15 -7.13
C LYS A 205 2.18 -12.94 -8.10
N ARG A 206 1.73 -14.14 -8.50
CA ARG A 206 2.34 -14.99 -9.53
C ARG A 206 3.85 -15.24 -9.33
N PRO A 207 4.31 -15.63 -8.12
CA PRO A 207 5.72 -15.85 -7.87
C PRO A 207 6.30 -16.99 -8.72
N VAL A 208 5.49 -17.95 -9.16
CA VAL A 208 5.92 -19.07 -10.01
C VAL A 208 6.25 -18.58 -11.43
N ASP A 209 5.54 -17.58 -11.99
CA ASP A 209 5.89 -16.99 -13.28
C ASP A 209 7.29 -16.35 -13.26
N PHE A 210 7.68 -15.76 -12.12
CA PHE A 210 9.04 -15.25 -11.93
C PHE A 210 10.08 -16.37 -11.95
N VAL A 211 9.79 -17.52 -11.34
CA VAL A 211 10.66 -18.69 -11.38
C VAL A 211 10.75 -19.27 -12.79
N ASP A 212 9.62 -19.39 -13.48
CA ASP A 212 9.54 -19.94 -14.84
C ASP A 212 10.20 -19.04 -15.90
N ALA A 213 10.39 -17.76 -15.62
CA ALA A 213 11.14 -16.85 -16.48
C ALA A 213 12.66 -17.07 -16.39
N ALA A 214 13.16 -17.64 -15.30
CA ALA A 214 14.59 -17.75 -15.03
C ALA A 214 15.39 -18.58 -16.06
N PRO A 215 14.92 -19.73 -16.59
CA PRO A 215 15.67 -20.50 -17.59
C PRO A 215 16.04 -19.67 -18.83
N ALA A 216 15.12 -18.86 -19.33
CA ALA A 216 15.39 -18.01 -20.50
C ALA A 216 16.42 -16.91 -20.21
N VAL A 217 16.38 -16.33 -18.99
CA VAL A 217 17.38 -15.35 -18.56
C VAL A 217 18.74 -16.01 -18.37
N LEU A 218 18.81 -17.20 -17.76
CA LEU A 218 20.06 -17.93 -17.53
C LEU A 218 20.70 -18.44 -18.82
N ALA A 219 19.93 -18.66 -19.88
CA ALA A 219 20.48 -19.01 -21.19
C ALA A 219 21.36 -17.89 -21.77
N ALA A 220 21.05 -16.62 -21.49
CA ALA A 220 21.82 -15.45 -21.93
C ALA A 220 22.81 -14.96 -20.85
N HIS A 221 22.46 -15.10 -19.59
CA HIS A 221 23.25 -14.67 -18.43
C HIS A 221 23.41 -15.83 -17.43
N PRO A 222 24.31 -16.79 -17.66
CA PRO A 222 24.45 -17.99 -16.83
C PRO A 222 24.81 -17.72 -15.37
N GLU A 223 25.39 -16.56 -15.08
CA GLU A 223 25.79 -16.10 -13.75
C GLU A 223 24.65 -15.36 -13.00
N ALA A 224 23.51 -15.11 -13.64
CA ALA A 224 22.40 -14.38 -13.02
C ALA A 224 21.90 -15.07 -11.75
N HIS A 225 21.50 -14.26 -10.78
CA HIS A 225 20.98 -14.72 -9.49
C HIS A 225 19.61 -14.12 -9.21
N PHE A 226 18.70 -14.94 -8.69
CA PHE A 226 17.30 -14.58 -8.44
C PHE A 226 17.00 -14.56 -6.95
N VAL A 227 16.24 -13.58 -6.49
CA VAL A 227 15.80 -13.48 -5.10
C VAL A 227 14.28 -13.45 -5.04
N VAL A 228 13.69 -14.34 -4.25
CA VAL A 228 12.24 -14.38 -3.98
C VAL A 228 12.04 -14.08 -2.51
N ALA A 229 11.66 -12.84 -2.17
CA ALA A 229 11.44 -12.40 -0.81
C ALA A 229 9.95 -12.12 -0.53
N GLY A 230 9.50 -12.49 0.66
CA GLY A 230 8.16 -12.18 1.15
C GLY A 230 7.59 -13.25 2.06
N PRO A 231 6.52 -12.90 2.79
CA PRO A 231 5.79 -13.87 3.62
C PRO A 231 5.02 -14.87 2.75
N ASP A 232 4.92 -16.09 3.26
CA ASP A 232 4.11 -17.14 2.63
C ASP A 232 2.61 -16.88 2.85
N GLU A 233 1.89 -16.85 1.75
CA GLU A 233 0.41 -16.83 1.72
C GLU A 233 -0.12 -17.92 0.78
N GLY A 234 0.54 -19.09 0.79
CA GLY A 234 0.10 -20.31 0.11
C GLY A 234 0.95 -20.71 -1.09
N GLU A 235 1.91 -19.90 -1.56
CA GLU A 235 2.68 -20.17 -2.78
C GLU A 235 4.14 -20.56 -2.53
N LEU A 236 4.65 -20.50 -1.30
CA LEU A 236 6.07 -20.80 -1.02
C LEU A 236 6.46 -22.23 -1.40
N ALA A 237 5.57 -23.19 -1.14
CA ALA A 237 5.83 -24.60 -1.48
C ALA A 237 5.92 -24.79 -3.00
N ALA A 238 5.01 -24.18 -3.77
CA ALA A 238 5.03 -24.21 -5.23
C ALA A 238 6.29 -23.54 -5.81
N VAL A 239 6.70 -22.40 -5.27
CA VAL A 239 7.96 -21.73 -5.65
C VAL A 239 9.17 -22.63 -5.45
N ARG A 240 9.31 -23.24 -4.26
CA ARG A 240 10.45 -24.12 -3.94
C ARG A 240 10.45 -25.38 -4.80
N SER A 241 9.30 -26.02 -4.99
CA SER A 241 9.17 -27.19 -5.86
C SER A 241 9.60 -26.85 -7.29
N ARG A 242 9.11 -25.73 -7.81
CA ARG A 242 9.42 -25.31 -9.18
C ARG A 242 10.90 -24.99 -9.40
N ILE A 243 11.55 -24.33 -8.43
CA ILE A 243 13.00 -24.10 -8.46
C ILE A 243 13.78 -25.42 -8.51
N ALA A 244 13.38 -26.42 -7.70
CA ALA A 244 14.00 -27.72 -7.66
C ALA A 244 13.78 -28.53 -8.95
N GLU A 245 12.55 -28.54 -9.48
CA GLU A 245 12.19 -29.18 -10.76
C GLU A 245 13.02 -28.66 -11.93
N LEU A 246 13.31 -27.37 -11.94
CA LEU A 246 14.14 -26.73 -12.96
C LEU A 246 15.66 -26.91 -12.72
N GLY A 247 16.06 -27.50 -11.59
CA GLY A 247 17.48 -27.66 -11.22
C GLY A 247 18.19 -26.34 -10.90
N LEU A 248 17.46 -25.32 -10.44
CA LEU A 248 17.96 -23.95 -10.27
C LEU A 248 18.23 -23.55 -8.81
N THR A 249 18.35 -24.51 -7.89
CA THR A 249 18.52 -24.24 -6.45
C THR A 249 19.70 -23.31 -6.16
N ASP A 250 20.82 -23.45 -6.86
CA ASP A 250 22.02 -22.62 -6.67
C ASP A 250 21.89 -21.20 -7.28
N ARG A 251 20.86 -20.95 -8.07
CA ARG A 251 20.57 -19.66 -8.72
C ARG A 251 19.53 -18.84 -7.99
N PHE A 252 18.87 -19.42 -6.99
CA PHE A 252 17.81 -18.76 -6.23
C PHE A 252 18.16 -18.60 -4.75
N THR A 253 17.81 -17.44 -4.20
CA THR A 253 17.75 -17.22 -2.75
C THR A 253 16.30 -16.94 -2.35
N VAL A 254 15.78 -17.68 -1.36
CA VAL A 254 14.41 -17.53 -0.82
C VAL A 254 14.50 -17.25 0.68
N PRO A 255 14.78 -15.99 1.09
CA PRO A 255 15.03 -15.63 2.48
C PRO A 255 13.77 -15.61 3.36
N GLY A 256 12.57 -15.67 2.75
CA GLY A 256 11.32 -15.45 3.46
C GLY A 256 10.97 -13.96 3.62
N PRO A 257 10.22 -13.58 4.67
CA PRO A 257 9.85 -12.21 4.91
C PRO A 257 11.07 -11.35 5.32
N LEU A 258 11.16 -10.16 4.74
CA LEU A 258 12.22 -9.18 5.03
C LEU A 258 11.63 -7.94 5.71
N SER A 259 12.40 -7.31 6.59
CA SER A 259 12.07 -5.98 7.10
C SER A 259 12.17 -4.93 5.97
N SER A 260 11.51 -3.78 6.13
CA SER A 260 11.55 -2.71 5.13
C SER A 260 12.96 -2.25 4.78
N GLY A 261 13.85 -2.15 5.78
CA GLY A 261 15.26 -1.83 5.56
C GLY A 261 15.99 -2.91 4.75
N ALA A 262 15.71 -4.19 5.01
CA ALA A 262 16.28 -5.30 4.27
C ALA A 262 15.76 -5.36 2.82
N VAL A 263 14.47 -5.06 2.58
CA VAL A 263 13.91 -4.93 1.22
C VAL A 263 14.62 -3.82 0.44
N LEU A 264 14.82 -2.63 1.04
CA LEU A 264 15.56 -1.55 0.40
C LEU A 264 17.03 -1.92 0.14
N ALA A 265 17.67 -2.67 1.03
CA ALA A 265 19.03 -3.17 0.82
C ALA A 265 19.10 -4.16 -0.36
N GLU A 266 18.12 -5.07 -0.50
CA GLU A 266 18.03 -5.97 -1.66
C GLU A 266 17.72 -5.19 -2.96
N LEU A 267 16.84 -4.20 -2.93
CA LEU A 267 16.57 -3.34 -4.08
C LEU A 267 17.84 -2.63 -4.55
N ARG A 268 18.65 -2.07 -3.64
CA ARG A 268 19.91 -1.39 -4.03
C ARG A 268 20.94 -2.31 -4.71
N ARG A 269 20.81 -3.64 -4.52
CA ARG A 269 21.66 -4.66 -5.15
C ARG A 269 21.05 -5.23 -6.44
N ALA A 270 19.76 -4.96 -6.70
CA ALA A 270 19.05 -5.53 -7.83
C ALA A 270 19.30 -4.75 -9.12
N HIS A 271 19.48 -5.46 -10.23
CA HIS A 271 19.50 -4.91 -11.58
C HIS A 271 18.07 -4.64 -12.07
N VAL A 272 17.16 -5.56 -11.79
CA VAL A 272 15.76 -5.51 -12.20
C VAL A 272 14.88 -5.96 -11.05
N TYR A 273 13.78 -5.25 -10.83
CA TYR A 273 12.71 -5.65 -9.92
C TYR A 273 11.54 -6.24 -10.73
N VAL A 274 11.00 -7.38 -10.32
CA VAL A 274 9.91 -8.04 -11.06
C VAL A 274 8.71 -8.25 -10.14
N LEU A 275 7.55 -7.77 -10.55
CA LEU A 275 6.28 -8.03 -9.90
C LEU A 275 5.22 -8.43 -10.95
N PRO A 276 5.11 -9.73 -11.30
CA PRO A 276 4.22 -10.20 -12.36
C PRO A 276 2.77 -10.39 -11.88
N SER A 277 2.39 -9.65 -10.84
CA SER A 277 1.05 -9.72 -10.25
C SER A 277 -0.03 -9.27 -11.22
N VAL A 278 -1.22 -9.89 -11.11
CA VAL A 278 -2.42 -9.47 -11.83
C VAL A 278 -3.32 -8.63 -10.91
N ASP A 279 -4.03 -7.66 -11.51
CA ASP A 279 -4.99 -6.78 -10.83
C ASP A 279 -4.41 -6.11 -9.56
N GLU A 280 -3.20 -5.61 -9.68
CA GLU A 280 -2.52 -4.90 -8.60
C GLU A 280 -2.85 -3.41 -8.64
N PRO A 281 -3.62 -2.87 -7.68
CA PRO A 281 -4.09 -1.48 -7.77
C PRO A 281 -2.96 -0.46 -7.72
N PHE A 282 -2.04 -0.61 -6.74
CA PHE A 282 -0.96 0.37 -6.54
C PHE A 282 0.12 -0.21 -5.62
N PRO A 283 1.09 -0.96 -6.14
CA PRO A 283 2.07 -1.69 -5.33
C PRO A 283 3.15 -0.79 -4.76
N MET A 284 3.23 -0.71 -3.42
CA MET A 284 4.27 0.06 -2.74
C MET A 284 5.69 -0.43 -3.04
N SER A 285 5.87 -1.74 -3.25
CA SER A 285 7.17 -2.32 -3.59
C SER A 285 7.71 -1.86 -4.95
N VAL A 286 6.82 -1.57 -5.91
CA VAL A 286 7.21 -0.94 -7.19
C VAL A 286 7.64 0.50 -6.97
N LEU A 287 6.93 1.27 -6.15
CA LEU A 287 7.36 2.64 -5.80
C LEU A 287 8.71 2.65 -5.08
N GLU A 288 8.94 1.69 -4.18
CA GLU A 288 10.24 1.52 -3.51
C GLU A 288 11.34 1.20 -4.53
N ALA A 289 11.09 0.32 -5.50
CA ALA A 289 12.03 0.03 -6.58
C ALA A 289 12.35 1.28 -7.43
N LEU A 290 11.32 2.00 -7.88
CA LEU A 290 11.46 3.25 -8.63
C LEU A 290 12.29 4.29 -7.84
N SER A 291 12.04 4.42 -6.53
CA SER A 291 12.68 5.44 -5.68
C SER A 291 14.18 5.23 -5.51
N VAL A 292 14.67 3.99 -5.54
CA VAL A 292 16.11 3.68 -5.52
C VAL A 292 16.73 3.55 -6.92
N GLY A 293 15.93 3.68 -7.97
CA GLY A 293 16.38 3.60 -9.37
C GLY A 293 16.51 2.17 -9.89
N VAL A 294 15.69 1.24 -9.42
CA VAL A 294 15.63 -0.12 -9.95
C VAL A 294 14.50 -0.23 -10.97
N PRO A 295 14.78 -0.51 -12.25
CA PRO A 295 13.75 -0.65 -13.27
C PRO A 295 12.81 -1.82 -12.94
N PRO A 296 11.48 -1.57 -12.87
CA PRO A 296 10.52 -2.64 -12.63
C PRO A 296 10.00 -3.29 -13.93
N VAL A 297 9.72 -4.59 -13.84
CA VAL A 297 8.89 -5.34 -14.79
C VAL A 297 7.58 -5.66 -14.08
N VAL A 298 6.46 -5.18 -14.63
CA VAL A 298 5.11 -5.37 -14.09
C VAL A 298 4.17 -5.89 -15.18
N THR A 299 2.97 -6.35 -14.83
CA THR A 299 1.95 -6.69 -15.83
C THR A 299 1.14 -5.46 -16.24
N HIS A 300 0.48 -5.52 -17.42
CA HIS A 300 -0.41 -4.45 -17.89
C HIS A 300 -1.58 -4.16 -16.95
N SER A 301 -2.01 -5.14 -16.12
CA SER A 301 -3.06 -4.96 -15.12
C SER A 301 -2.57 -4.31 -13.80
N ASN A 302 -1.30 -3.93 -13.74
CA ASN A 302 -0.74 -3.17 -12.60
C ASN A 302 -1.12 -1.70 -12.73
N GLY A 303 -1.60 -1.08 -11.65
CA GLY A 303 -2.04 0.32 -11.64
C GLY A 303 -0.94 1.35 -11.96
N LEU A 304 0.33 0.95 -11.92
CA LEU A 304 1.50 1.77 -12.30
C LEU A 304 2.03 1.43 -13.71
N ALA A 305 1.44 0.45 -14.41
CA ALA A 305 1.97 -0.05 -15.68
C ALA A 305 2.13 1.05 -16.73
N ARG A 306 1.13 1.92 -16.84
CA ARG A 306 1.14 3.04 -17.79
C ARG A 306 2.23 4.06 -17.43
N ASP A 307 2.31 4.47 -16.17
CA ASP A 307 3.31 5.45 -15.73
C ASP A 307 4.75 4.94 -15.97
N ILE A 308 4.97 3.63 -15.72
CA ILE A 308 6.26 2.96 -15.94
C ILE A 308 6.61 2.92 -17.44
N ALA A 309 5.66 2.51 -18.29
CA ALA A 309 5.90 2.38 -19.73
C ALA A 309 6.08 3.75 -20.39
N ASP A 310 5.19 4.71 -20.11
CA ASP A 310 5.21 6.06 -20.71
C ASP A 310 6.47 6.84 -20.33
N SER A 311 7.02 6.62 -19.12
CA SER A 311 8.26 7.27 -18.66
C SER A 311 9.54 6.56 -19.09
N GLY A 312 9.47 5.33 -19.60
CA GLY A 312 10.64 4.50 -19.86
C GLY A 312 11.34 3.99 -18.59
N ALA A 313 10.67 4.02 -17.45
CA ALA A 313 11.23 3.60 -16.15
C ALA A 313 11.38 2.06 -16.02
N GLY A 314 10.75 1.29 -16.89
CA GLY A 314 10.72 -0.16 -16.88
C GLY A 314 9.79 -0.71 -17.95
N HIS A 315 9.30 -1.93 -17.76
CA HIS A 315 8.41 -2.59 -18.73
C HIS A 315 7.08 -3.04 -18.11
N ALA A 316 6.01 -2.87 -18.90
CA ALA A 316 4.72 -3.51 -18.68
C ALA A 316 4.55 -4.66 -19.69
N VAL A 317 4.18 -5.85 -19.21
CA VAL A 317 4.10 -7.07 -20.01
C VAL A 317 2.77 -7.79 -19.80
N ASP A 318 2.41 -8.68 -20.70
CA ASP A 318 1.32 -9.62 -20.48
C ASP A 318 1.68 -10.62 -19.36
N PRO A 319 0.69 -11.12 -18.60
CA PRO A 319 0.94 -12.14 -17.61
C PRO A 319 1.55 -13.41 -18.22
N GLY A 320 2.59 -13.94 -17.58
CA GLY A 320 3.28 -15.15 -17.98
C GLY A 320 4.80 -15.02 -18.01
N PRO A 321 5.52 -16.16 -17.97
CA PRO A 321 6.98 -16.16 -17.84
C PRO A 321 7.73 -15.60 -19.06
N GLN A 322 7.16 -15.74 -20.27
CA GLN A 322 7.82 -15.30 -21.52
C GLN A 322 7.96 -13.78 -21.58
N GLY A 323 6.88 -13.03 -21.28
CA GLY A 323 6.90 -11.57 -21.22
C GLY A 323 7.87 -11.06 -20.15
N VAL A 324 7.85 -11.70 -18.98
CA VAL A 324 8.77 -11.38 -17.87
C VAL A 324 10.22 -11.59 -18.30
N ALA A 325 10.56 -12.77 -18.88
CA ALA A 325 11.91 -13.08 -19.31
C ALA A 325 12.42 -12.08 -20.36
N SER A 326 11.63 -11.79 -21.38
CA SER A 326 11.99 -10.85 -22.45
C SER A 326 12.25 -9.44 -21.91
N ALA A 327 11.41 -8.96 -21.01
CA ALA A 327 11.57 -7.64 -20.38
C ALA A 327 12.80 -7.59 -19.44
N VAL A 328 13.04 -8.64 -18.68
CA VAL A 328 14.26 -8.75 -17.86
C VAL A 328 15.50 -8.71 -18.72
N LEU A 329 15.56 -9.51 -19.80
CA LEU A 329 16.69 -9.51 -20.73
C LEU A 329 16.95 -8.14 -21.35
N ALA A 330 15.91 -7.43 -21.78
CA ALA A 330 16.03 -6.07 -22.29
C ALA A 330 16.64 -5.09 -21.26
N LEU A 331 16.23 -5.22 -19.98
CA LEU A 331 16.74 -4.40 -18.88
C LEU A 331 18.10 -4.85 -18.33
N LEU A 332 18.63 -5.99 -18.74
CA LEU A 332 20.00 -6.42 -18.40
C LEU A 332 21.05 -5.85 -19.36
N ASP A 333 20.66 -5.26 -20.50
CA ASP A 333 21.56 -4.45 -21.29
C ASP A 333 22.01 -3.23 -20.46
N PRO A 334 23.33 -2.96 -20.34
CA PRO A 334 23.83 -1.91 -19.46
C PRO A 334 23.32 -0.50 -19.82
N ALA A 335 23.17 -0.18 -21.12
CA ALA A 335 22.70 1.13 -21.55
C ALA A 335 21.20 1.30 -21.28
N ALA A 336 20.40 0.26 -21.58
CA ALA A 336 18.97 0.23 -21.29
C ALA A 336 18.71 0.30 -19.78
N ASN A 337 19.49 -0.43 -18.97
CA ASN A 337 19.37 -0.39 -17.51
C ASN A 337 19.66 1.01 -16.95
N ALA A 338 20.74 1.65 -17.39
CA ALA A 338 21.09 3.00 -16.94
C ALA A 338 20.01 4.03 -17.31
N ALA A 339 19.49 3.97 -18.53
CA ALA A 339 18.41 4.85 -18.99
C ALA A 339 17.12 4.63 -18.17
N ALA A 340 16.69 3.38 -17.99
CA ALA A 340 15.51 3.03 -17.21
C ALA A 340 15.67 3.37 -15.73
N SER A 341 16.86 3.20 -15.15
CA SER A 341 17.18 3.59 -13.78
C SER A 341 17.02 5.10 -13.56
N HIS A 342 17.54 5.91 -14.47
CA HIS A 342 17.37 7.36 -14.42
C HIS A 342 15.89 7.75 -14.53
N ALA A 343 15.16 7.17 -15.48
CA ALA A 343 13.72 7.40 -15.67
C ALA A 343 12.91 6.97 -14.45
N ALA A 344 13.25 5.85 -13.79
CA ALA A 344 12.61 5.36 -12.58
C ALA A 344 12.73 6.36 -11.43
N ARG A 345 13.93 6.89 -11.19
CA ARG A 345 14.16 7.91 -10.16
C ARG A 345 13.41 9.21 -10.46
N LYS A 346 13.44 9.66 -11.71
CA LYS A 346 12.71 10.86 -12.14
C LYS A 346 11.21 10.68 -11.90
N LEU A 347 10.63 9.57 -12.34
CA LEU A 347 9.22 9.24 -12.13
C LEU A 347 8.85 9.23 -10.65
N ALA A 348 9.67 8.57 -9.79
CA ALA A 348 9.45 8.55 -8.35
C ALA A 348 9.49 9.94 -7.72
N ALA A 349 10.44 10.78 -8.09
CA ALA A 349 10.62 12.12 -7.55
C ALA A 349 9.48 13.09 -7.96
N GLU A 350 9.08 13.05 -9.23
CA GLU A 350 8.10 13.99 -9.79
C GLU A 350 6.66 13.60 -9.46
N SER A 351 6.33 12.29 -9.53
CA SER A 351 4.94 11.82 -9.43
C SER A 351 4.60 11.14 -8.10
N PHE A 352 5.58 10.53 -7.43
CA PHE A 352 5.35 9.68 -6.27
C PHE A 352 6.17 10.07 -5.04
N SER A 353 6.74 11.28 -5.01
CA SER A 353 7.42 11.78 -3.81
C SER A 353 6.41 12.08 -2.70
N MET A 354 6.83 11.91 -1.44
CA MET A 354 6.00 12.30 -0.30
C MET A 354 5.64 13.78 -0.31
N ASP A 355 6.51 14.64 -0.83
CA ASP A 355 6.23 16.07 -0.93
C ASP A 355 5.08 16.36 -1.90
N SER A 356 5.10 15.78 -3.11
CA SER A 356 4.03 15.90 -4.09
C SER A 356 2.68 15.38 -3.55
N VAL A 357 2.71 14.24 -2.85
CA VAL A 357 1.51 13.66 -2.23
C VAL A 357 0.96 14.55 -1.12
N LEU A 358 1.81 15.10 -0.27
CA LEU A 358 1.39 15.99 0.81
C LEU A 358 0.92 17.35 0.29
N ASP A 359 1.48 17.86 -0.80
CA ASP A 359 1.00 19.07 -1.46
C ASP A 359 -0.43 18.92 -1.99
N THR A 360 -0.81 17.70 -2.38
CA THR A 360 -2.19 17.35 -2.73
C THR A 360 -3.07 17.12 -1.50
N LEU A 361 -2.56 16.42 -0.48
CA LEU A 361 -3.34 16.00 0.69
C LEU A 361 -3.65 17.14 1.67
N LEU A 362 -2.70 18.05 1.92
CA LEU A 362 -2.88 19.15 2.89
C LEU A 362 -4.03 20.10 2.52
N PRO A 363 -4.23 20.51 1.25
CA PRO A 363 -5.43 21.24 0.83
C PRO A 363 -6.73 20.48 1.09
N VAL A 364 -6.75 19.14 0.92
CA VAL A 364 -7.94 18.31 1.21
C VAL A 364 -8.26 18.36 2.70
N TYR A 365 -7.28 18.22 3.58
CA TYR A 365 -7.49 18.37 5.03
C TYR A 365 -7.95 19.79 5.39
N GLY A 366 -7.37 20.82 4.78
CA GLY A 366 -7.78 22.20 4.97
C GLY A 366 -9.23 22.45 4.56
N ALA A 367 -9.68 21.85 3.45
CA ALA A 367 -11.07 21.92 3.00
C ALA A 367 -12.03 21.20 3.97
N ALA A 368 -11.65 20.00 4.45
CA ALA A 368 -12.41 19.24 5.42
C ALA A 368 -12.60 20.01 6.74
N LEU A 369 -11.54 20.64 7.24
CA LEU A 369 -11.61 21.48 8.44
C LEU A 369 -12.55 22.70 8.29
N ARG A 370 -12.65 23.29 7.09
CA ARG A 370 -13.52 24.44 6.83
C ARG A 370 -14.99 24.06 6.68
N ARG A 371 -15.31 22.83 6.30
CA ARG A 371 -16.68 22.32 6.12
C ARG A 371 -17.42 22.04 7.43
N GLN A 372 -16.72 21.98 8.58
CA GLN A 372 -17.42 21.81 9.86
C GLN A 372 -18.42 22.95 10.06
N PRO A 373 -19.71 22.67 10.33
CA PRO A 373 -20.60 23.68 10.87
C PRO A 373 -20.01 24.14 12.21
N ARG A 374 -19.74 25.43 12.34
CA ARG A 374 -19.42 26.01 13.65
C ARG A 374 -20.48 25.48 14.62
N SER A 375 -20.08 24.78 15.68
CA SER A 375 -21.00 24.30 16.70
C SER A 375 -21.94 25.46 17.07
N ALA A 376 -23.24 25.21 17.02
CA ALA A 376 -24.20 26.20 17.49
C ALA A 376 -23.77 26.63 18.89
N ALA A 377 -23.55 27.92 19.08
CA ALA A 377 -23.28 28.51 20.37
C ALA A 377 -24.40 28.05 21.33
N PRO A 378 -24.11 27.70 22.58
CA PRO A 378 -25.13 27.35 23.55
C PRO A 378 -26.09 28.54 23.62
N GLY A 379 -27.36 28.24 23.32
CA GLY A 379 -28.43 29.21 23.29
C GLY A 379 -28.43 30.06 24.55
N GLY A 380 -28.37 31.36 24.37
CA GLY A 380 -28.50 32.30 25.46
C GLY A 380 -29.81 32.03 26.21
N THR A 381 -29.70 31.78 27.49
CA THR A 381 -30.77 31.77 28.46
C THR A 381 -31.47 33.15 28.38
N SER A 382 -32.64 33.23 27.75
CA SER A 382 -33.53 34.34 27.89
C SER A 382 -34.04 34.37 29.33
N GLN A 383 -33.57 35.32 30.10
CA GLN A 383 -34.23 35.71 31.33
C GLN A 383 -35.59 36.38 30.98
N ARG A 384 -36.65 35.81 31.49
CA ARG A 384 -37.83 36.52 31.94
C ARG A 384 -38.27 36.00 33.29
#